data_4fc5dc3ab324951d7c0523abfb01ea4b
#
_entry.id   4fc5dc3ab324951d7c0523abfb01ea4b
#
_cell.length_a   1.000
_cell.length_b   1.000
_cell.length_c   1.000
_cell.angle_alpha   90.00
_cell.angle_beta   90.00
_cell.angle_gamma   90.00
#
_symmetry.space_group_name_H-M   'P 1'
#
loop_
_entity.id
_entity.type
_entity.pdbx_description
1 polymer ?
#
loop_
_entity_poly.entity_id
_entity_poly.type
_entity_poly.pdbx_seq_one_letter_code
_entity_poly.pdbx_strand_id
1 'polypeptide(L)'
;GTDYKVSVDKVKFGNVSLDNKGLNNGGNKITNVTDGTIAAGSKDAVNGGQLNTVVNNISNRYDGLTNRVAKLDERVNKVGASAAALAALHPQDFNPDDKWTVAAGYGNYKGENAAALGAFYRPNENTMFSIGATIGSENMVNAGVSIKFGHSDKLVSNSRVAMAREMQDMKATIEAQNKKIEMLVNMLLGNNDKVKDTVFPDVPENHWAYTLVNDLAQRGYIDGYEDGQFKG
;
A
#
# COMPACT_ATOMS: atom_id res chain seq x y z
N GLY A 1 64.90 49.19 51.95
CA GLY A 1 65.25 47.79 51.78
C GLY A 1 66.31 47.69 50.71
N THR A 2 67.48 47.03 51.02
CA THR A 2 68.49 46.74 50.08
C THR A 2 68.15 45.47 49.33
N ASP A 3 67.82 45.59 48.03
CA ASP A 3 67.62 44.43 47.17
C ASP A 3 68.91 43.73 46.84
N TYR A 4 69.05 42.50 47.28
CA TYR A 4 70.23 41.64 46.94
C TYR A 4 69.81 40.82 45.65
N LYS A 5 70.53 41.03 44.54
CA LYS A 5 70.47 40.16 43.35
C LYS A 5 71.34 38.95 43.56
N VAL A 6 70.74 37.77 43.66
CA VAL A 6 71.44 36.51 43.55
C VAL A 6 71.19 35.92 42.15
N SER A 7 72.31 35.71 41.37
CA SER A 7 72.20 35.05 40.08
C SER A 7 72.59 33.57 40.25
N VAL A 8 71.71 32.64 40.00
CA VAL A 8 71.90 31.22 40.03
C VAL A 8 71.45 30.58 38.74
N ASP A 9 72.26 29.72 38.14
CA ASP A 9 71.89 28.99 36.92
C ASP A 9 70.84 27.90 37.16
N LYS A 10 70.81 27.37 38.39
CA LYS A 10 69.89 26.30 38.79
C LYS A 10 69.72 26.20 40.30
N VAL A 11 68.49 26.16 40.73
CA VAL A 11 68.11 25.80 42.10
C VAL A 11 67.55 24.41 42.13
N LYS A 12 68.04 23.56 43.11
CA LYS A 12 67.64 22.17 43.26
C LYS A 12 67.23 21.85 44.71
N PHE A 13 66.03 21.23 44.85
CA PHE A 13 65.51 20.73 46.14
C PHE A 13 65.10 19.24 45.92
N GLY A 14 66.05 18.30 46.26
CA GLY A 14 65.78 16.91 45.93
C GLY A 14 65.65 16.68 44.43
N ASN A 15 64.48 16.19 43.97
CA ASN A 15 64.18 15.96 42.57
C ASN A 15 63.57 17.18 41.90
N VAL A 16 63.17 18.23 42.64
CA VAL A 16 62.67 19.48 42.10
C VAL A 16 63.77 20.40 41.65
N SER A 17 63.72 20.99 40.48
CA SER A 17 64.65 22.00 40.00
C SER A 17 63.99 23.12 39.26
N LEU A 18 64.57 24.31 39.39
CA LEU A 18 64.20 25.52 38.65
C LEU A 18 65.41 26.08 37.93
N ASP A 19 65.36 26.20 36.63
CA ASP A 19 66.47 26.73 35.79
C ASP A 19 65.84 27.53 34.60
N ASN A 20 66.69 27.93 33.65
CA ASN A 20 66.26 28.66 32.46
C ASN A 20 65.32 27.91 31.53
N LYS A 21 65.14 26.61 31.77
CA LYS A 21 64.17 25.77 31.04
C LYS A 21 62.83 25.67 31.76
N GLY A 22 62.71 26.24 32.96
CA GLY A 22 61.48 26.28 33.77
C GLY A 22 61.57 25.39 35.02
N LEU A 23 60.42 25.07 35.58
CA LEU A 23 60.23 24.26 36.77
C LEU A 23 60.10 22.77 36.40
N ASN A 24 61.05 21.96 36.89
CA ASN A 24 60.87 20.50 36.95
C ASN A 24 60.43 20.15 38.38
N ASN A 25 59.16 19.74 38.51
CA ASN A 25 58.51 19.42 39.79
C ASN A 25 58.87 18.01 40.32
N GLY A 26 59.75 17.29 39.65
CA GLY A 26 60.28 15.99 40.11
C GLY A 26 59.24 14.89 40.28
N GLY A 27 58.09 14.96 39.58
CA GLY A 27 56.98 14.01 39.70
C GLY A 27 56.03 14.28 40.87
N ASN A 28 56.22 15.36 41.62
CA ASN A 28 55.38 15.71 42.77
C ASN A 28 54.07 16.40 42.31
N LYS A 29 53.05 16.38 43.16
CA LYS A 29 51.84 17.17 42.93
C LYS A 29 52.10 18.67 43.11
N ILE A 30 51.48 19.49 42.26
CA ILE A 30 51.38 20.94 42.50
C ILE A 30 50.02 21.19 43.15
N THR A 31 49.98 21.76 44.33
CA THR A 31 48.78 22.04 45.14
C THR A 31 48.56 23.54 45.27
N ASN A 32 47.34 23.94 45.70
CA ASN A 32 46.96 25.35 45.86
C ASN A 32 47.01 26.18 44.55
N VAL A 33 46.73 25.51 43.43
CA VAL A 33 46.60 26.18 42.14
C VAL A 33 45.22 26.80 42.06
N THR A 34 45.14 28.13 42.04
CA THR A 34 43.92 28.88 41.82
C THR A 34 43.38 28.64 40.42
N ASP A 35 42.07 28.82 40.21
CA ASP A 35 41.46 28.70 38.89
C ASP A 35 42.14 29.62 37.87
N GLY A 36 42.65 29.03 36.82
CA GLY A 36 43.20 29.75 35.69
C GLY A 36 42.12 30.23 34.73
N THR A 37 42.43 31.25 33.94
CA THR A 37 41.57 31.72 32.88
C THR A 37 41.46 30.67 31.76
N ILE A 38 40.27 30.13 31.50
CA ILE A 38 40.02 29.22 30.40
C ILE A 38 39.50 30.01 29.17
N ALA A 39 40.41 30.51 28.38
CA ALA A 39 40.14 31.31 27.20
C ALA A 39 41.23 31.07 26.11
N ALA A 40 40.91 31.42 24.85
CA ALA A 40 41.87 31.37 23.76
C ALA A 40 43.07 32.27 24.06
N GLY A 41 44.29 31.71 23.99
CA GLY A 41 45.54 32.41 24.25
C GLY A 41 45.91 32.55 25.74
N SER A 42 45.14 32.01 26.69
CA SER A 42 45.51 31.95 28.11
C SER A 42 46.80 31.14 28.27
N LYS A 43 47.64 31.58 29.25
CA LYS A 43 48.87 30.92 29.67
C LYS A 43 48.80 30.44 31.12
N ASP A 44 47.60 30.54 31.73
CA ASP A 44 47.38 30.13 33.10
C ASP A 44 47.40 28.61 33.23
N ALA A 45 47.87 28.12 34.37
CA ALA A 45 47.71 26.74 34.76
C ALA A 45 46.24 26.43 35.04
N VAL A 46 45.76 25.26 34.66
CA VAL A 46 44.41 24.77 34.95
C VAL A 46 44.48 23.74 36.08
N ASN A 47 43.62 23.83 37.05
CA ASN A 47 43.54 22.86 38.14
C ASN A 47 42.54 21.73 37.88
N GLY A 48 42.60 20.66 38.69
CA GLY A 48 41.74 19.49 38.55
C GLY A 48 40.23 19.77 38.66
N GLY A 49 39.82 20.81 39.42
CA GLY A 49 38.41 21.20 39.54
C GLY A 49 37.84 21.77 38.25
N GLN A 50 38.61 22.62 37.57
CA GLN A 50 38.25 23.17 36.27
C GLN A 50 38.15 22.05 35.20
N LEU A 51 39.12 21.11 35.16
CA LEU A 51 39.07 19.97 34.26
C LEU A 51 37.87 19.07 34.54
N ASN A 52 37.54 18.78 35.80
CA ASN A 52 36.38 17.99 36.19
C ASN A 52 35.07 18.64 35.72
N THR A 53 34.95 19.95 35.81
CA THR A 53 33.77 20.70 35.31
C THR A 53 33.64 20.56 33.81
N VAL A 54 34.74 20.66 33.05
CA VAL A 54 34.72 20.45 31.59
C VAL A 54 34.32 19.03 31.24
N VAL A 55 34.90 18.01 31.90
CA VAL A 55 34.57 16.60 31.68
C VAL A 55 33.11 16.32 31.95
N ASN A 56 32.54 16.82 33.08
CA ASN A 56 31.15 16.64 33.41
C ASN A 56 30.22 17.32 32.37
N ASN A 57 30.57 18.52 31.92
CA ASN A 57 29.82 19.21 30.88
C ASN A 57 29.80 18.43 29.53
N ILE A 58 30.94 17.86 29.15
CA ILE A 58 31.07 17.02 27.95
C ILE A 58 30.23 15.73 28.10
N SER A 59 30.35 15.03 29.25
CA SER A 59 29.54 13.83 29.54
C SER A 59 28.03 14.11 29.42
N ASN A 60 27.55 15.16 30.09
CA ASN A 60 26.12 15.53 30.06
C ASN A 60 25.64 15.84 28.63
N ARG A 61 26.47 16.50 27.82
CA ARG A 61 26.16 16.77 26.42
C ARG A 61 26.15 15.51 25.57
N TYR A 62 27.09 14.60 25.81
CA TYR A 62 27.19 13.31 25.13
C TYR A 62 25.94 12.44 25.44
N ASP A 63 25.56 12.34 26.72
CA ASP A 63 24.35 11.62 27.14
C ASP A 63 23.07 12.23 26.51
N GLY A 64 23.00 13.56 26.48
CA GLY A 64 21.91 14.26 25.80
C GLY A 64 21.86 13.96 24.30
N LEU A 65 23.00 13.89 23.64
CA LEU A 65 23.09 13.53 22.22
C LEU A 65 22.69 12.09 21.97
N THR A 66 23.18 11.15 22.78
CA THR A 66 22.84 9.72 22.70
C THR A 66 21.32 9.51 22.85
N ASN A 67 20.69 10.17 23.82
CA ASN A 67 19.24 10.11 24.01
C ASN A 67 18.47 10.70 22.80
N ARG A 68 18.98 11.77 22.20
CA ARG A 68 18.35 12.35 20.98
C ARG A 68 18.47 11.41 19.77
N VAL A 69 19.62 10.75 19.59
CA VAL A 69 19.85 9.77 18.53
C VAL A 69 18.91 8.58 18.69
N ALA A 70 18.78 8.04 19.91
CA ALA A 70 17.86 6.94 20.21
C ALA A 70 16.38 7.31 19.89
N LYS A 71 15.93 8.51 20.29
CA LYS A 71 14.59 9.00 19.94
C LYS A 71 14.41 9.22 18.44
N LEU A 72 15.46 9.63 17.72
CA LEU A 72 15.42 9.78 16.27
C LEU A 72 15.29 8.42 15.58
N ASP A 73 16.03 7.41 16.03
CA ASP A 73 15.94 6.04 15.50
C ASP A 73 14.52 5.48 15.69
N GLU A 74 13.93 5.61 16.87
CA GLU A 74 12.56 5.23 17.15
C GLU A 74 11.56 5.94 16.21
N ARG A 75 11.71 7.27 16.02
CA ARG A 75 10.83 8.02 15.10
C ARG A 75 11.00 7.56 13.65
N VAL A 76 12.22 7.30 13.20
CA VAL A 76 12.47 6.78 11.85
C VAL A 76 11.80 5.43 11.66
N ASN A 77 11.85 4.55 12.67
CA ASN A 77 11.20 3.25 12.62
C ASN A 77 9.65 3.38 12.56
N LYS A 78 9.07 4.31 13.33
CA LYS A 78 7.63 4.64 13.27
C LYS A 78 7.22 5.20 11.92
N VAL A 79 8.01 6.08 11.31
CA VAL A 79 7.79 6.58 9.95
C VAL A 79 7.84 5.44 8.94
N GLY A 80 8.80 4.51 9.07
CA GLY A 80 8.87 3.32 8.23
C GLY A 80 7.63 2.43 8.31
N ALA A 81 7.14 2.17 9.54
CA ALA A 81 5.91 1.41 9.76
C ALA A 81 4.68 2.12 9.17
N SER A 82 4.58 3.44 9.36
CA SER A 82 3.49 4.26 8.81
C SER A 82 3.49 4.28 7.28
N ALA A 83 4.67 4.39 6.66
CA ALA A 83 4.82 4.32 5.21
C ALA A 83 4.41 2.94 4.66
N ALA A 84 4.81 1.86 5.33
CA ALA A 84 4.41 0.50 4.96
C ALA A 84 2.89 0.30 5.08
N ALA A 85 2.25 0.84 6.12
CA ALA A 85 0.80 0.79 6.30
C ALA A 85 0.05 1.54 5.18
N LEU A 86 0.52 2.74 4.79
CA LEU A 86 -0.04 3.50 3.66
C LEU A 86 0.16 2.80 2.33
N ALA A 87 1.32 2.15 2.13
CA ALA A 87 1.61 1.38 0.92
C ALA A 87 0.72 0.12 0.78
N ALA A 88 0.17 -0.39 1.88
CA ALA A 88 -0.75 -1.52 1.89
C ALA A 88 -2.19 -1.15 1.49
N LEU A 89 -2.50 0.13 1.32
CA LEU A 89 -3.83 0.59 0.90
C LEU A 89 -4.03 0.34 -0.60
N HIS A 90 -4.94 -0.56 -0.94
CA HIS A 90 -5.26 -0.90 -2.33
C HIS A 90 -6.76 -0.74 -2.58
N PRO A 91 -7.15 -0.04 -3.66
CA PRO A 91 -8.54 0.02 -4.07
C PRO A 91 -8.99 -1.31 -4.69
N GLN A 92 -10.29 -1.61 -4.59
CA GLN A 92 -10.93 -2.70 -5.33
C GLN A 92 -11.01 -2.37 -6.83
N ASP A 93 -11.32 -3.37 -7.66
CA ASP A 93 -11.58 -3.18 -9.08
C ASP A 93 -12.71 -2.16 -9.31
N PHE A 94 -12.65 -1.44 -10.45
CA PHE A 94 -13.67 -0.44 -10.77
C PHE A 94 -15.05 -1.08 -10.98
N ASN A 95 -16.04 -0.54 -10.26
CA ASN A 95 -17.45 -0.83 -10.47
C ASN A 95 -18.18 0.49 -10.79
N PRO A 96 -18.90 0.58 -11.92
CA PRO A 96 -19.65 1.80 -12.29
C PRO A 96 -20.66 2.28 -11.25
N ASP A 97 -21.22 1.36 -10.45
CA ASP A 97 -22.23 1.71 -9.43
C ASP A 97 -21.60 2.05 -8.08
N ASP A 98 -20.44 1.48 -7.78
CA ASP A 98 -19.73 1.68 -6.52
C ASP A 98 -18.44 2.46 -6.77
N LYS A 99 -18.57 3.79 -6.80
CA LYS A 99 -17.43 4.69 -7.10
C LYS A 99 -16.47 4.89 -5.94
N TRP A 100 -16.86 4.50 -4.73
CA TRP A 100 -16.08 4.65 -3.53
C TRP A 100 -15.54 3.31 -3.04
N THR A 101 -14.26 3.30 -2.65
CA THR A 101 -13.62 2.16 -1.98
C THR A 101 -12.95 2.68 -0.72
N VAL A 102 -13.11 1.97 0.39
CA VAL A 102 -12.36 2.20 1.63
C VAL A 102 -11.42 1.02 1.84
N ALA A 103 -10.19 1.29 2.21
CA ALA A 103 -9.18 0.28 2.50
C ALA A 103 -8.53 0.55 3.85
N ALA A 104 -8.11 -0.53 4.51
CA ALA A 104 -7.28 -0.49 5.71
C ALA A 104 -5.96 -1.19 5.43
N GLY A 105 -4.87 -0.65 5.98
CA GLY A 105 -3.53 -1.19 5.85
C GLY A 105 -2.86 -1.30 7.21
N TYR A 106 -1.96 -2.26 7.34
CA TYR A 106 -1.10 -2.45 8.49
C TYR A 106 0.35 -2.54 8.03
N GLY A 107 1.25 -1.92 8.77
CA GLY A 107 2.68 -1.93 8.50
C GLY A 107 3.48 -2.19 9.78
N ASN A 108 4.56 -2.94 9.63
CA ASN A 108 5.57 -3.14 10.65
C ASN A 108 6.94 -2.79 10.08
N TYR A 109 7.77 -2.08 10.84
CA TYR A 109 9.15 -1.81 10.49
C TYR A 109 10.00 -1.79 11.74
N LYS A 110 11.00 -2.68 11.81
CA LYS A 110 11.94 -2.82 12.94
C LYS A 110 11.27 -2.83 14.32
N GLY A 111 10.14 -3.55 14.44
CA GLY A 111 9.41 -3.70 15.69
C GLY A 111 8.36 -2.63 15.97
N GLU A 112 8.35 -1.53 15.22
CA GLU A 112 7.29 -0.51 15.28
C GLU A 112 6.13 -0.86 14.37
N ASN A 113 4.91 -0.50 14.77
CA ASN A 113 3.67 -0.85 14.11
C ASN A 113 2.85 0.39 13.80
N ALA A 114 2.15 0.37 12.66
CA ALA A 114 1.21 1.41 12.29
C ALA A 114 0.00 0.80 11.57
N ALA A 115 -1.14 1.47 11.67
CA ALA A 115 -2.32 1.21 10.87
C ALA A 115 -2.60 2.41 9.96
N ALA A 116 -3.21 2.18 8.81
CA ALA A 116 -3.65 3.23 7.91
C ALA A 116 -5.08 2.98 7.44
N LEU A 117 -5.81 4.06 7.19
CA LEU A 117 -7.10 4.05 6.52
C LEU A 117 -7.00 4.92 5.27
N GLY A 118 -7.65 4.47 4.19
CA GLY A 118 -7.69 5.19 2.94
C GLY A 118 -9.06 5.13 2.29
N ALA A 119 -9.38 6.18 1.54
CA ALA A 119 -10.55 6.26 0.68
C ALA A 119 -10.11 6.53 -0.76
N PHE A 120 -10.79 5.86 -1.70
CA PHE A 120 -10.54 5.97 -3.12
C PHE A 120 -11.85 6.33 -3.81
N TYR A 121 -11.81 7.32 -4.69
CA TYR A 121 -12.95 7.73 -5.50
C TYR A 121 -12.63 7.58 -6.97
N ARG A 122 -13.43 6.79 -7.68
CA ARG A 122 -13.31 6.57 -9.12
C ARG A 122 -14.54 7.10 -9.85
N PRO A 123 -14.53 8.33 -10.37
CA PRO A 123 -15.62 8.88 -11.16
C PRO A 123 -15.87 8.06 -12.44
N ASN A 124 -14.81 7.48 -12.99
CA ASN A 124 -14.83 6.65 -14.19
C ASN A 124 -13.66 5.65 -14.16
N GLU A 125 -13.59 4.77 -15.13
CA GLU A 125 -12.56 3.72 -15.25
C GLU A 125 -11.12 4.25 -15.40
N ASN A 126 -10.98 5.47 -15.92
CA ASN A 126 -9.68 6.06 -16.25
C ASN A 126 -9.13 7.00 -15.18
N THR A 127 -9.94 7.39 -14.20
CA THR A 127 -9.56 8.39 -13.20
C THR A 127 -9.79 7.86 -11.79
N MET A 128 -8.81 8.04 -10.92
CA MET A 128 -8.91 7.68 -9.50
C MET A 128 -8.31 8.80 -8.64
N PHE A 129 -9.03 9.20 -7.63
CA PHE A 129 -8.54 10.04 -6.53
C PHE A 129 -8.36 9.16 -5.29
N SER A 130 -7.33 9.44 -4.52
CA SER A 130 -7.05 8.72 -3.27
C SER A 130 -6.66 9.68 -2.16
N ILE A 131 -7.05 9.35 -0.95
CA ILE A 131 -6.58 9.96 0.28
C ILE A 131 -6.35 8.85 1.30
N GLY A 132 -5.26 8.95 2.05
CA GLY A 132 -4.94 8.00 3.11
C GLY A 132 -4.34 8.71 4.31
N ALA A 133 -4.55 8.16 5.49
CA ALA A 133 -3.96 8.64 6.72
C ALA A 133 -3.55 7.47 7.62
N THR A 134 -2.46 7.63 8.36
CA THR A 134 -2.05 6.67 9.40
C THR A 134 -2.68 7.01 10.73
N ILE A 135 -2.91 5.97 11.51
CA ILE A 135 -3.36 6.05 12.90
C ILE A 135 -2.25 5.46 13.76
N GLY A 136 -1.68 6.27 14.64
CA GLY A 136 -0.58 5.83 15.49
C GLY A 136 0.27 6.98 16.00
N SER A 137 1.50 6.68 16.37
CA SER A 137 2.42 7.63 17.02
C SER A 137 3.05 8.67 16.08
N GLU A 138 3.13 8.37 14.79
CA GLU A 138 3.57 9.32 13.75
C GLU A 138 2.46 9.40 12.69
N ASN A 139 1.75 10.52 12.69
CA ASN A 139 0.64 10.74 11.77
C ASN A 139 1.17 11.16 10.39
N MET A 140 0.77 10.41 9.37
CA MET A 140 1.06 10.71 7.98
C MET A 140 -0.23 10.79 7.18
N VAL A 141 -0.27 11.68 6.22
CA VAL A 141 -1.39 11.82 5.28
C VAL A 141 -0.82 11.82 3.88
N ASN A 142 -1.47 11.10 2.98
CA ASN A 142 -1.18 11.15 1.56
C ASN A 142 -2.45 11.46 0.76
N ALA A 143 -2.28 12.04 -0.40
CA ALA A 143 -3.32 12.21 -1.39
C ALA A 143 -2.72 11.96 -2.78
N GLY A 144 -3.50 11.41 -3.67
CA GLY A 144 -3.05 11.07 -5.01
C GLY A 144 -4.15 11.15 -6.05
N VAL A 145 -3.75 11.33 -7.30
CA VAL A 145 -4.60 11.19 -8.47
C VAL A 145 -3.89 10.26 -9.46
N SER A 146 -4.65 9.32 -10.03
CA SER A 146 -4.19 8.44 -11.09
C SER A 146 -5.07 8.60 -12.31
N ILE A 147 -4.47 8.75 -13.48
CA ILE A 147 -5.17 8.92 -14.76
C ILE A 147 -4.57 7.95 -15.76
N LYS A 148 -5.42 7.16 -16.41
CA LYS A 148 -5.02 6.31 -17.53
C LYS A 148 -5.06 7.12 -18.83
N PHE A 149 -3.96 7.09 -19.56
CA PHE A 149 -3.85 7.68 -20.90
C PHE A 149 -3.75 6.54 -21.92
N GLY A 150 -4.49 6.65 -23.00
CA GLY A 150 -4.45 5.68 -24.09
C GLY A 150 -5.71 5.72 -24.93
N HIS A 151 -5.59 5.28 -26.18
CA HIS A 151 -6.73 5.01 -27.05
C HIS A 151 -7.11 3.55 -26.84
N SER A 152 -8.23 3.29 -26.20
CA SER A 152 -8.86 1.96 -26.28
C SER A 152 -10.03 2.08 -27.24
N ASP A 153 -10.01 1.31 -28.31
CA ASP A 153 -11.21 1.06 -29.11
C ASP A 153 -12.21 0.37 -28.17
N LYS A 154 -13.15 1.17 -27.65
CA LYS A 154 -14.12 0.77 -26.64
C LYS A 154 -15.19 -0.13 -27.24
N LEU A 155 -14.88 -1.37 -27.48
CA LEU A 155 -15.91 -2.39 -27.69
C LEU A 155 -16.29 -3.10 -26.39
N VAL A 156 -15.40 -3.11 -25.37
CA VAL A 156 -15.67 -3.76 -24.07
C VAL A 156 -14.99 -2.99 -22.95
N SER A 157 -15.68 -2.77 -21.83
CA SER A 157 -15.07 -2.19 -20.61
C SER A 157 -13.96 -3.08 -20.07
N ASN A 158 -12.81 -2.49 -19.68
CA ASN A 158 -11.70 -3.21 -19.07
C ASN A 158 -11.97 -3.65 -17.61
N SER A 159 -13.09 -3.26 -17.05
CA SER A 159 -13.53 -3.68 -15.73
C SER A 159 -14.19 -5.06 -15.78
N ARG A 160 -13.67 -6.03 -15.02
CA ARG A 160 -14.30 -7.36 -14.89
C ARG A 160 -15.76 -7.28 -14.44
N VAL A 161 -16.09 -6.32 -13.59
CA VAL A 161 -17.45 -6.11 -13.08
C VAL A 161 -18.36 -5.56 -14.18
N ALA A 162 -17.90 -4.60 -14.98
CA ALA A 162 -18.66 -4.07 -16.12
C ALA A 162 -18.86 -5.16 -17.19
N MET A 163 -17.82 -5.95 -17.51
CA MET A 163 -17.95 -7.10 -18.41
C MET A 163 -18.95 -8.16 -17.93
N ALA A 164 -18.95 -8.46 -16.64
CA ALA A 164 -19.89 -9.41 -16.06
C ALA A 164 -21.34 -8.92 -16.17
N ARG A 165 -21.58 -7.60 -16.05
CA ARG A 165 -22.90 -7.00 -16.26
C ARG A 165 -23.32 -7.04 -17.72
N GLU A 166 -22.45 -6.63 -18.64
CA GLU A 166 -22.76 -6.72 -20.08
C GLU A 166 -23.09 -8.14 -20.49
N MET A 167 -22.38 -9.14 -19.94
CA MET A 167 -22.71 -10.56 -20.16
C MET A 167 -24.08 -10.92 -19.58
N GLN A 168 -24.46 -10.38 -18.42
CA GLN A 168 -25.75 -10.63 -17.79
C GLN A 168 -26.89 -9.99 -18.60
N ASP A 169 -26.68 -8.76 -19.08
CA ASP A 169 -27.64 -8.05 -19.93
C ASP A 169 -27.78 -8.72 -21.30
N MET A 170 -26.69 -9.19 -21.91
CA MET A 170 -26.74 -10.00 -23.12
C MET A 170 -27.51 -11.30 -22.92
N LYS A 171 -27.29 -12.00 -21.79
CA LYS A 171 -28.02 -13.22 -21.46
C LYS A 171 -29.53 -12.95 -21.32
N ALA A 172 -29.91 -11.89 -20.62
CA ALA A 172 -31.32 -11.47 -20.49
C ALA A 172 -31.95 -11.12 -21.85
N THR A 173 -31.18 -10.46 -22.72
CA THR A 173 -31.60 -10.12 -24.09
C THR A 173 -31.79 -11.39 -24.94
N ILE A 174 -30.89 -12.35 -24.85
CA ILE A 174 -31.01 -13.64 -25.55
C ILE A 174 -32.22 -14.42 -25.04
N GLU A 175 -32.49 -14.46 -23.74
CA GLU A 175 -33.66 -15.11 -23.16
C GLU A 175 -34.97 -14.43 -23.63
N ALA A 176 -34.98 -13.08 -23.71
CA ALA A 176 -36.15 -12.35 -24.24
C ALA A 176 -36.38 -12.60 -25.74
N GLN A 177 -35.28 -12.71 -26.52
CA GLN A 177 -35.36 -13.07 -27.94
C GLN A 177 -35.87 -14.49 -28.14
N ASN A 178 -35.39 -15.46 -27.36
CA ASN A 178 -35.82 -16.85 -27.39
C ASN A 178 -37.34 -16.95 -27.08
N LYS A 179 -37.83 -16.23 -26.07
CA LYS A 179 -39.26 -16.18 -25.76
C LYS A 179 -40.09 -15.59 -26.92
N LYS A 180 -39.58 -14.56 -27.62
CA LYS A 180 -40.23 -14.03 -28.81
C LYS A 180 -40.24 -15.03 -29.95
N ILE A 181 -39.15 -15.76 -30.16
CA ILE A 181 -39.06 -16.83 -31.16
C ILE A 181 -40.07 -17.94 -30.82
N GLU A 182 -40.14 -18.38 -29.57
CA GLU A 182 -41.16 -19.36 -29.13
C GLU A 182 -42.61 -18.86 -29.36
N MET A 183 -42.89 -17.59 -29.04
CA MET A 183 -44.23 -17.01 -29.30
C MET A 183 -44.52 -16.95 -30.80
N LEU A 184 -43.55 -16.58 -31.65
CA LEU A 184 -43.74 -16.56 -33.10
C LEU A 184 -43.91 -17.97 -33.67
N VAL A 185 -43.14 -18.92 -33.19
CA VAL A 185 -43.27 -20.34 -33.54
C VAL A 185 -44.64 -20.84 -33.14
N ASN A 186 -45.09 -20.57 -31.91
CA ASN A 186 -46.42 -20.95 -31.43
C ASN A 186 -47.56 -20.25 -32.20
N MET A 187 -47.42 -18.98 -32.63
CA MET A 187 -48.38 -18.30 -33.50
C MET A 187 -48.43 -18.91 -34.89
N LEU A 188 -47.27 -19.26 -35.46
CA LEU A 188 -47.18 -19.95 -36.74
C LEU A 188 -47.73 -21.38 -36.68
N LEU A 189 -47.50 -22.04 -35.56
CA LEU A 189 -47.91 -23.42 -35.29
C LEU A 189 -49.35 -23.49 -34.73
N GLY A 190 -49.81 -22.43 -33.99
CA GLY A 190 -51.05 -22.42 -33.26
C GLY A 190 -52.32 -22.03 -34.09
N ASN A 191 -52.18 -21.71 -35.37
CA ASN A 191 -53.32 -21.23 -36.19
C ASN A 191 -54.07 -22.35 -36.97
N ASN A 192 -53.94 -23.59 -36.52
CA ASN A 192 -54.71 -24.69 -37.14
C ASN A 192 -55.46 -25.49 -36.07
N ASP A 193 -56.66 -25.03 -35.75
CA ASP A 193 -57.69 -25.77 -34.97
C ASP A 193 -58.30 -26.96 -35.77
N LYS A 194 -57.53 -27.75 -36.44
CA LYS A 194 -57.92 -29.05 -36.99
C LYS A 194 -56.75 -30.03 -36.90
N VAL A 195 -56.50 -30.48 -35.67
CA VAL A 195 -55.58 -31.58 -35.44
C VAL A 195 -56.24 -32.86 -35.94
N LYS A 196 -55.81 -33.40 -37.06
CA LYS A 196 -56.01 -34.81 -37.40
C LYS A 196 -54.99 -35.61 -36.63
N ASP A 197 -55.44 -36.56 -35.80
CA ASP A 197 -54.58 -37.58 -35.14
C ASP A 197 -53.99 -38.51 -36.24
N THR A 198 -52.92 -38.07 -36.88
CA THR A 198 -52.18 -38.85 -37.86
C THR A 198 -50.87 -39.31 -37.20
N VAL A 199 -50.84 -40.48 -36.61
CA VAL A 199 -49.63 -41.15 -36.15
C VAL A 199 -49.18 -42.12 -37.23
N PHE A 200 -47.98 -41.95 -37.75
CA PHE A 200 -47.39 -42.90 -38.73
C PHE A 200 -46.74 -44.07 -37.98
N PRO A 201 -47.15 -45.29 -38.20
CA PRO A 201 -46.64 -46.45 -37.44
C PRO A 201 -45.12 -46.73 -37.65
N ASP A 202 -44.55 -46.26 -38.74
CA ASP A 202 -43.13 -46.36 -39.13
C ASP A 202 -42.29 -45.23 -38.56
N VAL A 203 -42.87 -44.26 -37.87
CA VAL A 203 -42.17 -43.15 -37.14
C VAL A 203 -42.59 -43.23 -35.68
N PRO A 204 -42.03 -44.15 -34.89
CA PRO A 204 -42.39 -44.29 -33.47
C PRO A 204 -41.97 -43.09 -32.62
N GLU A 205 -42.55 -42.90 -31.45
CA GLU A 205 -42.34 -41.77 -30.55
C GLU A 205 -40.85 -41.52 -30.16
N ASN A 206 -40.02 -42.56 -30.16
CA ASN A 206 -38.61 -42.47 -29.91
C ASN A 206 -37.75 -42.16 -31.13
N HIS A 207 -38.38 -42.00 -32.33
CA HIS A 207 -37.66 -41.65 -33.54
C HIS A 207 -37.35 -40.13 -33.53
N TRP A 208 -36.13 -39.76 -33.90
CA TRP A 208 -35.67 -38.38 -33.87
C TRP A 208 -36.54 -37.41 -34.70
N ALA A 209 -37.19 -37.87 -35.74
CA ALA A 209 -38.05 -37.09 -36.62
C ALA A 209 -39.53 -37.13 -36.18
N TYR A 210 -39.91 -37.86 -35.14
CA TYR A 210 -41.34 -38.08 -34.75
C TYR A 210 -42.09 -36.78 -34.61
N THR A 211 -41.56 -35.83 -33.82
CA THR A 211 -42.22 -34.54 -33.56
C THR A 211 -42.44 -33.72 -34.81
N LEU A 212 -41.40 -33.67 -35.69
CA LEU A 212 -41.45 -32.89 -36.91
C LEU A 212 -42.42 -33.48 -37.95
N VAL A 213 -42.35 -34.80 -38.13
CA VAL A 213 -43.19 -35.53 -39.12
C VAL A 213 -44.66 -35.43 -38.69
N ASN A 214 -44.97 -35.66 -37.43
CA ASN A 214 -46.34 -35.50 -36.91
C ASN A 214 -46.87 -34.08 -37.03
N ASP A 215 -46.03 -33.08 -36.71
CA ASP A 215 -46.44 -31.67 -36.82
C ASP A 215 -46.74 -31.27 -38.28
N LEU A 216 -45.92 -31.68 -39.23
CA LEU A 216 -46.13 -31.45 -40.65
C LEU A 216 -47.37 -32.19 -41.21
N ALA A 217 -47.63 -33.42 -40.73
CA ALA A 217 -48.80 -34.19 -41.10
C ALA A 217 -50.07 -33.59 -40.54
N GLN A 218 -50.06 -33.19 -39.26
CA GLN A 218 -51.20 -32.50 -38.63
C GLN A 218 -51.57 -31.22 -39.32
N ARG A 219 -50.61 -30.51 -39.88
CA ARG A 219 -50.81 -29.27 -40.65
C ARG A 219 -51.19 -29.50 -42.11
N GLY A 220 -51.23 -30.76 -42.60
CA GLY A 220 -51.54 -31.11 -43.95
C GLY A 220 -50.44 -30.77 -44.97
N TYR A 221 -49.20 -30.60 -44.51
CA TYR A 221 -48.08 -30.41 -45.42
C TYR A 221 -47.51 -31.71 -45.96
N ILE A 222 -47.74 -32.81 -45.24
CA ILE A 222 -47.39 -34.15 -45.69
C ILE A 222 -48.58 -35.08 -45.45
N ASP A 223 -48.88 -35.92 -46.41
CA ASP A 223 -49.81 -37.04 -46.32
C ASP A 223 -49.04 -38.35 -46.34
N GLY A 224 -49.41 -39.30 -45.52
CA GLY A 224 -48.85 -40.64 -45.56
C GLY A 224 -49.26 -41.36 -46.84
N TYR A 225 -48.62 -42.47 -47.11
CA TYR A 225 -48.99 -43.37 -48.17
C TYR A 225 -50.35 -44.03 -47.87
N GLU A 226 -50.99 -44.67 -48.87
CA GLU A 226 -52.27 -45.35 -48.70
C GLU A 226 -52.24 -46.46 -47.68
N ASP A 227 -51.06 -46.99 -47.33
CA ASP A 227 -50.86 -48.00 -46.26
C ASP A 227 -50.70 -47.37 -44.86
N GLY A 228 -50.84 -46.05 -44.73
CA GLY A 228 -50.71 -45.34 -43.48
C GLY A 228 -49.30 -45.11 -42.99
N GLN A 229 -48.26 -45.39 -43.79
CA GLN A 229 -46.86 -45.19 -43.47
C GLN A 229 -46.31 -43.89 -44.01
N PHE A 230 -45.24 -43.33 -43.39
CA PHE A 230 -44.58 -42.11 -43.87
C PHE A 230 -43.53 -42.43 -44.98
N LYS A 231 -42.81 -43.51 -44.85
CA LYS A 231 -41.79 -44.01 -45.81
C LYS A 231 -40.77 -42.95 -46.23
N GLY A 232 -40.31 -42.12 -45.27
CA GLY A 232 -39.32 -41.05 -45.50
C GLY A 232 -37.86 -41.52 -45.35
#